data_a6b27e4467f19559100814c79b5d2d8a
#
_entry.id   a6b27e4467f19559100814c79b5d2d8a
#
_cell.length_a   1.000
_cell.length_b   1.000
_cell.length_c   1.000
_cell.angle_alpha   90.00
_cell.angle_beta   90.00
_cell.angle_gamma   90.00
#
_symmetry.space_group_name_H-M   'P 1'
#
loop_
_entity.id
_entity.type
_entity.pdbx_description
1 polymer ?
#
loop_
_entity_poly.entity_id
_entity_poly.type
_entity_poly.pdbx_seq_one_letter_code
_entity_poly.pdbx_strand_id
1 'polypeptide(L)'
;LLGRRVEEGDVARERGAKHFVLLSAICVQKPLLTFQSAKLKFEEELAAAGDISYSIVRPTAFFKSLAGQVESVQKGGPYVMFGDGQLASCKPISERDLAKYMAECVRDPALENKVLPIGGPGEAMSALEQGTMLFEILDMEPKFVKVPIEVMDGVIKVLDTFAGFFANMRDAAEFGKIGRYYAAESMLVLDEETGEYDAAATPSYGTDTLKDFFKKVSVEGLAGQELGDQAVFKKKD
;
A
#
# COMPACT_ATOMS: atom_id res chain seq x y z
N LEU A 1 17.46 -0.64 -7.76
CA LEU A 1 16.61 -1.36 -6.79
C LEU A 1 16.44 -2.84 -7.18
N LEU A 2 16.19 -3.16 -8.46
CA LEU A 2 16.01 -4.53 -8.92
C LEU A 2 17.26 -5.40 -8.72
N GLY A 3 18.44 -4.91 -9.18
CA GLY A 3 19.71 -5.63 -9.07
C GLY A 3 20.04 -6.01 -7.63
N ARG A 4 19.82 -5.11 -6.68
CA ARG A 4 20.13 -5.34 -5.26
C ARG A 4 19.26 -6.43 -4.62
N ARG A 5 17.99 -6.57 -5.04
CA ARG A 5 17.07 -7.60 -4.47
C ARG A 5 17.31 -8.99 -5.04
N VAL A 6 17.69 -9.08 -6.31
CA VAL A 6 18.12 -10.35 -6.91
C VAL A 6 19.38 -10.83 -6.20
N GLU A 7 20.36 -9.95 -5.97
CA GLU A 7 21.56 -10.26 -5.18
C GLU A 7 21.23 -10.74 -3.75
N GLU A 8 20.20 -10.15 -3.08
CA GLU A 8 19.76 -10.58 -1.75
C GLU A 8 19.21 -12.02 -1.77
N GLY A 9 18.44 -12.40 -2.79
CA GLY A 9 17.94 -13.76 -2.99
C GLY A 9 19.07 -14.75 -3.22
N ASP A 10 20.02 -14.42 -4.07
CA ASP A 10 21.18 -15.26 -4.36
C ASP A 10 22.08 -15.42 -3.14
N VAL A 11 22.36 -14.33 -2.42
CA VAL A 11 23.13 -14.38 -1.16
C VAL A 11 22.43 -15.26 -0.10
N ALA A 12 21.11 -15.17 0.04
CA ALA A 12 20.38 -16.03 0.97
C ALA A 12 20.56 -17.51 0.64
N ARG A 13 20.48 -17.87 -0.64
CA ARG A 13 20.71 -19.25 -1.14
C ARG A 13 22.14 -19.70 -0.89
N GLU A 14 23.13 -18.90 -1.26
CA GLU A 14 24.55 -19.20 -1.03
C GLU A 14 24.87 -19.40 0.46
N ARG A 15 24.17 -18.70 1.34
CA ARG A 15 24.29 -18.81 2.81
C ARG A 15 23.49 -19.98 3.39
N GLY A 16 22.82 -20.77 2.54
CA GLY A 16 22.11 -21.98 2.93
C GLY A 16 20.74 -21.74 3.57
N ALA A 17 20.12 -20.60 3.31
CA ALA A 17 18.71 -20.37 3.68
C ALA A 17 17.82 -21.44 3.05
N LYS A 18 16.86 -21.95 3.81
CA LYS A 18 15.94 -23.00 3.36
C LYS A 18 14.59 -22.44 2.94
N HIS A 19 14.23 -21.28 3.46
CA HIS A 19 12.97 -20.62 3.20
C HIS A 19 13.17 -19.11 3.09
N PHE A 20 12.48 -18.46 2.15
CA PHE A 20 12.53 -17.01 1.93
C PHE A 20 11.14 -16.41 2.07
N VAL A 21 10.94 -15.52 3.02
CA VAL A 21 9.68 -14.79 3.17
C VAL A 21 9.84 -13.41 2.54
N LEU A 22 9.15 -13.19 1.41
CA LEU A 22 9.19 -11.94 0.66
C LEU A 22 8.01 -11.04 1.04
N LEU A 23 8.31 -9.83 1.50
CA LEU A 23 7.31 -8.76 1.61
C LEU A 23 7.14 -8.07 0.25
N SER A 24 6.11 -8.47 -0.47
CA SER A 24 5.70 -7.85 -1.73
C SER A 24 4.59 -6.81 -1.53
N ALA A 25 3.63 -6.74 -2.41
CA ALA A 25 2.46 -5.87 -2.30
C ALA A 25 1.32 -6.39 -3.18
N ILE A 26 0.06 -6.22 -2.77
CA ILE A 26 -1.08 -6.70 -3.56
C ILE A 26 -1.20 -5.99 -4.92
N CYS A 27 -0.73 -4.76 -5.03
CA CYS A 27 -0.79 -3.98 -6.27
C CYS A 27 0.03 -4.55 -7.44
N VAL A 28 0.90 -5.55 -7.21
CA VAL A 28 1.64 -6.20 -8.30
C VAL A 28 0.77 -7.08 -9.20
N GLN A 29 -0.44 -7.44 -8.79
CA GLN A 29 -1.40 -8.17 -9.63
C GLN A 29 -1.91 -7.34 -10.82
N LYS A 30 -1.75 -6.00 -10.79
CA LYS A 30 -2.00 -5.09 -11.92
C LYS A 30 -0.84 -4.10 -12.06
N PRO A 31 0.31 -4.51 -12.62
CA PRO A 31 1.56 -3.77 -12.56
C PRO A 31 1.62 -2.65 -13.61
N LEU A 32 1.01 -1.51 -13.31
CA LEU A 32 1.01 -0.31 -14.17
C LEU A 32 2.21 0.62 -13.93
N LEU A 33 2.99 0.38 -12.87
CA LEU A 33 4.11 1.22 -12.44
C LEU A 33 5.42 0.42 -12.42
N THR A 34 6.53 1.10 -12.66
CA THR A 34 7.86 0.49 -12.72
C THR A 34 8.21 -0.33 -11.47
N PHE A 35 7.89 0.20 -10.27
CA PHE A 35 8.19 -0.51 -9.03
C PHE A 35 7.35 -1.80 -8.85
N GLN A 36 6.12 -1.82 -9.37
CA GLN A 36 5.25 -3.01 -9.33
C GLN A 36 5.80 -4.10 -10.24
N SER A 37 6.17 -3.73 -11.47
CA SER A 37 6.82 -4.67 -12.42
C SER A 37 8.14 -5.21 -11.87
N ALA A 38 8.91 -4.37 -11.17
CA ALA A 38 10.14 -4.79 -10.53
C ALA A 38 9.92 -5.79 -9.38
N LYS A 39 8.87 -5.57 -8.57
CA LYS A 39 8.48 -6.52 -7.52
C LYS A 39 7.99 -7.84 -8.11
N LEU A 40 7.13 -7.78 -9.11
CA LEU A 40 6.58 -8.98 -9.77
C LEU A 40 7.70 -9.83 -10.38
N LYS A 41 8.64 -9.20 -11.07
CA LYS A 41 9.80 -9.91 -11.62
C LYS A 41 10.62 -10.61 -10.54
N PHE A 42 10.81 -10.00 -9.38
CA PHE A 42 11.52 -10.65 -8.27
C PHE A 42 10.72 -11.82 -7.68
N GLU A 43 9.39 -11.73 -7.60
CA GLU A 43 8.53 -12.85 -7.22
C GLU A 43 8.68 -14.04 -8.18
N GLU A 44 8.67 -13.77 -9.48
CA GLU A 44 8.84 -14.78 -10.53
C GLU A 44 10.21 -15.46 -10.44
N GLU A 45 11.29 -14.70 -10.27
CA GLU A 45 12.65 -15.20 -10.09
C GLU A 45 12.76 -16.07 -8.83
N LEU A 46 12.18 -15.64 -7.71
CA LEU A 46 12.16 -16.39 -6.46
C LEU A 46 11.38 -17.69 -6.61
N ALA A 47 10.22 -17.67 -7.26
CA ALA A 47 9.41 -18.86 -7.49
C ALA A 47 10.08 -19.86 -8.45
N ALA A 48 10.84 -19.37 -9.42
CA ALA A 48 11.56 -20.17 -10.40
C ALA A 48 12.87 -20.78 -9.84
N ALA A 49 13.38 -20.31 -8.72
CA ALA A 49 14.68 -20.72 -8.17
C ALA A 49 14.77 -22.21 -7.85
N GLY A 50 13.69 -22.82 -7.33
CA GLY A 50 13.54 -24.28 -7.18
C GLY A 50 14.35 -24.94 -6.07
N ASP A 51 15.36 -24.27 -5.51
CA ASP A 51 16.28 -24.78 -4.49
C ASP A 51 16.06 -24.16 -3.09
N ILE A 52 15.12 -23.22 -2.99
CA ILE A 52 14.68 -22.59 -1.75
C ILE A 52 13.16 -22.51 -1.73
N SER A 53 12.53 -22.87 -0.61
CA SER A 53 11.09 -22.62 -0.46
C SER A 53 10.81 -21.14 -0.20
N TYR A 54 9.59 -20.69 -0.53
CA TYR A 54 9.25 -19.28 -0.39
C TYR A 54 7.84 -19.07 0.16
N SER A 55 7.61 -17.89 0.77
CA SER A 55 6.29 -17.31 1.02
C SER A 55 6.29 -15.87 0.49
N ILE A 56 5.49 -15.59 -0.54
CA ILE A 56 5.38 -14.26 -1.12
C ILE A 56 4.16 -13.58 -0.54
N VAL A 57 4.38 -12.71 0.46
CA VAL A 57 3.30 -12.01 1.15
C VAL A 57 2.96 -10.73 0.39
N ARG A 58 1.71 -10.63 -0.07
CA ARG A 58 1.16 -9.47 -0.78
C ARG A 58 0.16 -8.72 0.11
N PRO A 59 0.60 -7.86 1.03
CA PRO A 59 -0.30 -7.10 1.87
C PRO A 59 -1.09 -6.05 1.07
N THR A 60 -2.25 -5.73 1.60
CA THR A 60 -3.09 -4.60 1.20
C THR A 60 -2.49 -3.28 1.71
N ALA A 61 -3.31 -2.21 1.84
CA ALA A 61 -2.85 -0.92 2.35
C ALA A 61 -2.44 -1.00 3.82
N PHE A 62 -1.33 -0.34 4.18
CA PHE A 62 -0.92 -0.19 5.57
C PHE A 62 -1.67 0.96 6.25
N PHE A 63 -1.96 0.83 7.54
CA PHE A 63 -2.61 1.90 8.32
C PHE A 63 -1.88 3.24 8.21
N LYS A 64 -0.55 3.23 8.26
CA LYS A 64 0.27 4.46 8.13
C LYS A 64 0.04 5.18 6.81
N SER A 65 -0.13 4.44 5.72
CA SER A 65 -0.37 5.03 4.39
C SER A 65 -1.70 5.78 4.32
N LEU A 66 -2.67 5.45 5.18
CA LEU A 66 -4.00 6.06 5.22
C LEU A 66 -4.10 7.22 6.21
N ALA A 67 -3.10 7.44 7.06
CA ALA A 67 -3.12 8.47 8.11
C ALA A 67 -2.68 9.86 7.64
N GLY A 68 -2.32 10.04 6.38
CA GLY A 68 -1.73 11.29 5.88
C GLY A 68 -2.62 12.53 6.03
N GLN A 69 -3.93 12.36 6.17
CA GLN A 69 -4.88 13.46 6.31
C GLN A 69 -5.35 13.70 7.76
N VAL A 70 -5.01 12.83 8.71
CA VAL A 70 -5.52 12.91 10.09
C VAL A 70 -5.20 14.27 10.72
N GLU A 71 -3.95 14.73 10.63
CA GLU A 71 -3.53 16.01 11.22
C GLU A 71 -4.22 17.23 10.57
N SER A 72 -4.39 17.21 9.24
CA SER A 72 -5.06 18.28 8.51
C SER A 72 -6.52 18.38 8.88
N VAL A 73 -7.23 17.25 8.94
CA VAL A 73 -8.64 17.20 9.34
C VAL A 73 -8.80 17.63 10.80
N GLN A 74 -7.93 17.18 11.70
CA GLN A 74 -7.95 17.56 13.11
C GLN A 74 -7.78 19.07 13.31
N LYS A 75 -7.06 19.75 12.42
CA LYS A 75 -6.92 21.22 12.41
C LYS A 75 -8.10 21.95 11.73
N GLY A 76 -9.18 21.24 11.40
CA GLY A 76 -10.38 21.77 10.77
C GLY A 76 -10.36 21.83 9.25
N GLY A 77 -9.32 21.25 8.61
CA GLY A 77 -9.24 21.09 7.15
C GLY A 77 -10.22 20.05 6.63
N PRO A 78 -10.51 20.06 5.31
CA PRO A 78 -11.33 19.03 4.69
C PRO A 78 -10.56 17.73 4.49
N TYR A 79 -11.29 16.62 4.42
CA TYR A 79 -10.76 15.35 3.90
C TYR A 79 -10.83 15.38 2.37
N VAL A 80 -9.67 15.23 1.72
CA VAL A 80 -9.54 15.25 0.26
C VAL A 80 -9.68 13.84 -0.29
N MET A 81 -10.54 13.65 -1.28
CA MET A 81 -10.72 12.37 -1.96
C MET A 81 -10.85 12.57 -3.47
N PHE A 82 -10.52 11.52 -4.23
CA PHE A 82 -10.66 11.55 -5.68
C PHE A 82 -12.02 10.99 -6.10
N GLY A 83 -12.61 11.60 -7.15
CA GLY A 83 -13.95 11.28 -7.58
C GLY A 83 -14.98 11.48 -6.47
N ASP A 84 -15.84 10.50 -6.26
CA ASP A 84 -16.82 10.47 -5.17
C ASP A 84 -16.27 9.83 -3.88
N GLY A 85 -15.01 9.39 -3.90
CA GLY A 85 -14.38 8.69 -2.79
C GLY A 85 -14.66 7.19 -2.73
N GLN A 86 -15.29 6.63 -3.77
CA GLN A 86 -15.65 5.21 -3.88
C GLN A 86 -14.94 4.48 -5.04
N LEU A 87 -14.03 5.16 -5.75
CA LEU A 87 -13.33 4.61 -6.92
C LEU A 87 -12.47 3.39 -6.55
N ALA A 88 -11.91 3.38 -5.37
CA ALA A 88 -11.05 2.31 -4.88
C ALA A 88 -11.34 2.01 -3.41
N SER A 89 -11.12 0.77 -3.02
CA SER A 89 -11.25 0.32 -1.63
C SER A 89 -10.07 -0.55 -1.22
N CYS A 90 -9.87 -0.70 0.07
CA CYS A 90 -8.83 -1.54 0.64
C CYS A 90 -9.32 -2.20 1.93
N LYS A 91 -8.66 -3.29 2.31
CA LYS A 91 -8.82 -4.00 3.57
C LYS A 91 -7.57 -3.77 4.42
N PRO A 92 -7.43 -2.60 5.07
CA PRO A 92 -6.15 -2.16 5.60
C PRO A 92 -5.63 -3.06 6.70
N ILE A 93 -4.31 -3.23 6.77
CA ILE A 93 -3.62 -4.08 7.77
C ILE A 93 -2.61 -3.26 8.57
N SER A 94 -2.48 -3.54 9.88
CA SER A 94 -1.43 -2.96 10.70
C SER A 94 -0.09 -3.62 10.42
N GLU A 95 1.00 -2.86 10.59
CA GLU A 95 2.36 -3.40 10.48
C GLU A 95 2.63 -4.48 11.55
N ARG A 96 2.00 -4.35 12.72
CA ARG A 96 2.12 -5.32 13.80
C ARG A 96 1.50 -6.67 13.43
N ASP A 97 0.29 -6.68 12.89
CA ASP A 97 -0.37 -7.91 12.50
C ASP A 97 0.28 -8.51 11.24
N LEU A 98 0.71 -7.67 10.30
CA LEU A 98 1.49 -8.15 9.16
C LEU A 98 2.80 -8.81 9.60
N ALA A 99 3.53 -8.24 10.56
CA ALA A 99 4.76 -8.84 11.08
C ALA A 99 4.51 -10.20 11.75
N LYS A 100 3.38 -10.36 12.47
CA LYS A 100 2.98 -11.67 13.01
C LYS A 100 2.70 -12.67 11.90
N TYR A 101 1.94 -12.27 10.88
CA TYR A 101 1.65 -13.13 9.74
C TYR A 101 2.94 -13.58 9.02
N MET A 102 3.86 -12.66 8.77
CA MET A 102 5.16 -12.99 8.19
C MET A 102 5.99 -13.94 9.07
N ALA A 103 5.89 -13.82 10.39
CA ALA A 103 6.54 -14.74 11.31
C ALA A 103 5.87 -16.15 11.29
N GLU A 104 4.59 -16.24 11.02
CA GLU A 104 3.89 -17.51 10.77
C GLU A 104 4.37 -18.16 9.48
N CYS A 105 4.61 -17.39 8.42
CA CYS A 105 5.16 -17.92 7.16
C CYS A 105 6.50 -18.66 7.35
N VAL A 106 7.28 -18.33 8.40
CA VAL A 106 8.53 -19.04 8.71
C VAL A 106 8.27 -20.38 9.42
N ARG A 107 7.11 -20.56 10.04
CA ARG A 107 6.82 -21.67 10.97
C ARG A 107 5.80 -22.65 10.40
N ASP A 108 4.92 -22.22 9.54
CA ASP A 108 3.82 -23.02 9.00
C ASP A 108 4.15 -23.51 7.58
N PRO A 109 4.46 -24.79 7.41
CA PRO A 109 4.73 -25.36 6.08
C PRO A 109 3.54 -25.22 5.11
N ALA A 110 2.32 -25.03 5.61
CA ALA A 110 1.15 -24.81 4.76
C ALA A 110 1.21 -23.48 4.00
N LEU A 111 2.07 -22.55 4.40
CA LEU A 111 2.28 -21.26 3.75
C LEU A 111 3.48 -21.25 2.79
N GLU A 112 4.21 -22.36 2.66
CA GLU A 112 5.35 -22.47 1.76
C GLU A 112 4.93 -22.60 0.28
N ASN A 113 5.78 -22.07 -0.59
CA ASN A 113 5.64 -22.08 -2.06
C ASN A 113 4.29 -21.47 -2.52
N LYS A 114 3.88 -20.40 -1.88
CA LYS A 114 2.62 -19.71 -2.13
C LYS A 114 2.80 -18.22 -2.28
N VAL A 115 1.93 -17.63 -3.12
CA VAL A 115 1.62 -16.19 -3.12
C VAL A 115 0.44 -15.98 -2.18
N LEU A 116 0.62 -15.10 -1.21
CA LEU A 116 -0.25 -14.93 -0.04
C LEU A 116 -0.77 -13.48 0.03
N PRO A 117 -1.88 -13.17 -0.66
CA PRO A 117 -2.57 -11.90 -0.44
C PRO A 117 -3.09 -11.86 1.00
N ILE A 118 -2.99 -10.69 1.65
CA ILE A 118 -3.43 -10.55 3.04
C ILE A 118 -3.87 -9.12 3.36
N GLY A 119 -5.05 -8.98 3.93
CA GLY A 119 -5.59 -7.75 4.49
C GLY A 119 -5.77 -7.84 6.00
N GLY A 120 -6.13 -6.72 6.61
CA GLY A 120 -6.48 -6.65 8.02
C GLY A 120 -7.91 -7.13 8.31
N PRO A 121 -8.32 -7.08 9.58
CA PRO A 121 -9.67 -7.47 10.00
C PRO A 121 -10.72 -6.46 9.51
N GLY A 122 -11.94 -6.93 9.37
CA GLY A 122 -13.11 -6.12 8.99
C GLY A 122 -13.37 -6.09 7.49
N GLU A 123 -14.29 -5.21 7.10
CA GLU A 123 -14.70 -5.04 5.72
C GLU A 123 -13.73 -4.15 4.94
N ALA A 124 -13.79 -4.25 3.61
CA ALA A 124 -13.08 -3.32 2.76
C ALA A 124 -13.66 -1.91 2.88
N MET A 125 -12.81 -0.89 2.83
CA MET A 125 -13.19 0.51 3.05
C MET A 125 -12.71 1.39 1.90
N SER A 126 -13.61 2.22 1.41
CA SER A 126 -13.34 3.30 0.46
C SER A 126 -12.75 4.55 1.14
N ALA A 127 -12.24 5.50 0.35
CA ALA A 127 -11.75 6.78 0.89
C ALA A 127 -12.86 7.59 1.59
N LEU A 128 -14.11 7.50 1.08
CA LEU A 128 -15.26 8.15 1.71
C LEU A 128 -15.54 7.56 3.10
N GLU A 129 -15.52 6.25 3.24
CA GLU A 129 -15.75 5.58 4.53
C GLU A 129 -14.63 5.85 5.53
N GLN A 130 -13.37 5.88 5.07
CA GLN A 130 -12.22 6.26 5.91
C GLN A 130 -12.32 7.70 6.40
N GLY A 131 -12.68 8.64 5.53
CA GLY A 131 -12.91 10.04 5.90
C GLY A 131 -14.08 10.21 6.87
N THR A 132 -15.19 9.53 6.63
CA THR A 132 -16.37 9.54 7.52
C THR A 132 -15.99 9.03 8.92
N MET A 133 -15.30 7.89 8.98
CA MET A 133 -14.79 7.33 10.25
C MET A 133 -13.87 8.32 10.98
N LEU A 134 -13.01 9.04 10.25
CA LEU A 134 -12.11 10.02 10.85
C LEU A 134 -12.88 11.20 11.47
N PHE A 135 -13.87 11.74 10.78
CA PHE A 135 -14.72 12.80 11.32
C PHE A 135 -15.52 12.34 12.54
N GLU A 136 -16.05 11.11 12.55
CA GLU A 136 -16.70 10.53 13.73
C GLU A 136 -15.75 10.42 14.93
N ILE A 137 -14.50 9.99 14.71
CA ILE A 137 -13.49 9.87 15.78
C ILE A 137 -13.16 11.26 16.40
N LEU A 138 -13.13 12.29 15.56
CA LEU A 138 -12.79 13.64 15.96
C LEU A 138 -13.99 14.43 16.49
N ASP A 139 -15.19 13.87 16.48
CA ASP A 139 -16.46 14.54 16.81
C ASP A 139 -16.64 15.85 16.02
N MET A 140 -16.41 15.77 14.70
CA MET A 140 -16.45 16.91 13.78
C MET A 140 -17.46 16.71 12.67
N GLU A 141 -18.08 17.79 12.22
CA GLU A 141 -18.94 17.75 11.02
C GLU A 141 -18.11 17.43 9.78
N PRO A 142 -18.53 16.45 8.95
CA PRO A 142 -17.80 16.02 7.76
C PRO A 142 -17.61 17.13 6.74
N LYS A 143 -16.38 17.36 6.31
CA LYS A 143 -16.00 18.30 5.25
C LYS A 143 -15.17 17.56 4.21
N PHE A 144 -15.74 17.32 3.04
CA PHE A 144 -15.06 16.63 1.94
C PHE A 144 -14.74 17.57 0.79
N VAL A 145 -13.54 17.42 0.23
CA VAL A 145 -13.17 18.02 -1.06
C VAL A 145 -13.01 16.88 -2.07
N LYS A 146 -13.83 16.91 -3.12
CA LYS A 146 -13.81 15.96 -4.22
C LYS A 146 -12.95 16.51 -5.34
N VAL A 147 -11.87 15.82 -5.67
CA VAL A 147 -10.98 16.18 -6.76
C VAL A 147 -11.22 15.23 -7.93
N PRO A 148 -11.58 15.72 -9.13
CA PRO A 148 -11.69 14.86 -10.30
C PRO A 148 -10.36 14.16 -10.58
N ILE A 149 -10.40 12.85 -10.88
CA ILE A 149 -9.16 12.08 -11.07
C ILE A 149 -8.38 12.55 -12.30
N GLU A 150 -9.07 13.13 -13.27
CA GLU A 150 -8.52 13.73 -14.49
C GLU A 150 -7.58 14.90 -14.18
N VAL A 151 -7.76 15.57 -13.05
CA VAL A 151 -6.85 16.63 -12.59
C VAL A 151 -5.46 16.05 -12.32
N MET A 152 -5.38 14.86 -11.71
CA MET A 152 -4.11 14.17 -11.54
C MET A 152 -3.47 13.79 -12.87
N ASP A 153 -4.26 13.28 -13.81
CA ASP A 153 -3.78 12.92 -15.15
C ASP A 153 -3.19 14.15 -15.87
N GLY A 154 -3.84 15.30 -15.75
CA GLY A 154 -3.34 16.58 -16.26
C GLY A 154 -2.02 17.01 -15.62
N VAL A 155 -1.93 16.97 -14.30
CA VAL A 155 -0.70 17.32 -13.55
C VAL A 155 0.46 16.37 -13.91
N ILE A 156 0.21 15.07 -13.93
CA ILE A 156 1.22 14.05 -14.28
C ILE A 156 1.74 14.31 -15.71
N LYS A 157 0.85 14.57 -16.68
CA LYS A 157 1.22 14.85 -18.06
C LYS A 157 2.13 16.09 -18.19
N VAL A 158 1.83 17.15 -17.44
CA VAL A 158 2.69 18.34 -17.39
C VAL A 158 4.05 17.99 -16.79
N LEU A 159 4.11 17.30 -15.66
CA LEU A 159 5.35 16.89 -15.02
C LEU A 159 6.20 15.98 -15.92
N ASP A 160 5.59 14.99 -16.58
CA ASP A 160 6.27 14.09 -17.53
C ASP A 160 6.87 14.87 -18.73
N THR A 161 6.18 15.90 -19.21
CA THR A 161 6.69 16.73 -20.33
C THR A 161 8.01 17.43 -19.95
N PHE A 162 8.16 17.83 -18.69
CA PHE A 162 9.35 18.50 -18.19
C PHE A 162 10.36 17.57 -17.52
N ALA A 163 10.00 16.30 -17.28
CA ALA A 163 10.83 15.30 -16.61
C ALA A 163 12.17 15.03 -17.32
N GLY A 164 12.23 15.23 -18.63
CA GLY A 164 13.46 15.11 -19.42
C GLY A 164 14.50 16.19 -19.12
N PHE A 165 14.08 17.34 -18.59
CA PHE A 165 14.94 18.49 -18.33
C PHE A 165 15.31 18.66 -16.84
N PHE A 166 14.47 18.17 -15.93
CA PHE A 166 14.63 18.37 -14.49
C PHE A 166 14.38 17.07 -13.72
N ALA A 167 15.39 16.57 -13.00
CA ALA A 167 15.27 15.34 -12.20
C ALA A 167 14.15 15.41 -11.16
N ASN A 168 13.99 16.54 -10.49
CA ASN A 168 12.92 16.75 -9.50
C ASN A 168 11.51 16.61 -10.09
N MET A 169 11.31 16.96 -11.36
CA MET A 169 10.00 16.80 -12.02
C MET A 169 9.72 15.36 -12.39
N ARG A 170 10.77 14.59 -12.71
CA ARG A 170 10.62 13.14 -12.93
C ARG A 170 10.18 12.42 -11.65
N ASP A 171 10.81 12.74 -10.52
CA ASP A 171 10.44 12.14 -9.23
C ASP A 171 9.01 12.55 -8.82
N ALA A 172 8.64 13.81 -9.06
CA ALA A 172 7.29 14.31 -8.81
C ALA A 172 6.24 13.64 -9.72
N ALA A 173 6.57 13.39 -11.00
CA ALA A 173 5.70 12.69 -11.94
C ALA A 173 5.49 11.23 -11.52
N GLU A 174 6.57 10.51 -11.16
CA GLU A 174 6.47 9.13 -10.67
C GLU A 174 5.65 9.05 -9.38
N PHE A 175 5.85 10.00 -8.47
CA PHE A 175 5.03 10.09 -7.26
C PHE A 175 3.55 10.37 -7.58
N GLY A 176 3.27 11.26 -8.51
CA GLY A 176 1.91 11.53 -8.99
C GLY A 176 1.26 10.28 -9.58
N LYS A 177 2.00 9.49 -10.38
CA LYS A 177 1.52 8.21 -10.93
C LYS A 177 1.18 7.20 -9.84
N ILE A 178 2.00 7.12 -8.77
CA ILE A 178 1.73 6.27 -7.62
C ILE A 178 0.43 6.71 -6.93
N GLY A 179 0.27 8.01 -6.65
CA GLY A 179 -0.95 8.55 -6.04
C GLY A 179 -2.19 8.29 -6.90
N ARG A 180 -2.06 8.49 -8.21
CA ARG A 180 -3.14 8.23 -9.19
C ARG A 180 -3.53 6.76 -9.22
N TYR A 181 -2.54 5.85 -9.16
CA TYR A 181 -2.79 4.41 -9.08
C TYR A 181 -3.65 4.07 -7.85
N TYR A 182 -3.21 4.47 -6.67
CA TYR A 182 -3.92 4.18 -5.42
C TYR A 182 -5.26 4.90 -5.27
N ALA A 183 -5.49 5.98 -6.03
CA ALA A 183 -6.78 6.66 -6.07
C ALA A 183 -7.83 5.91 -6.91
N ALA A 184 -7.43 5.05 -7.85
CA ALA A 184 -8.32 4.40 -8.80
C ALA A 184 -8.32 2.86 -8.71
N GLU A 185 -7.26 2.23 -8.20
CA GLU A 185 -7.13 0.79 -8.13
C GLU A 185 -7.28 0.31 -6.68
N SER A 186 -8.18 -0.64 -6.46
CA SER A 186 -8.40 -1.19 -5.12
C SER A 186 -7.23 -2.05 -4.66
N MET A 187 -6.96 -2.01 -3.35
CA MET A 187 -5.99 -2.89 -2.69
C MET A 187 -6.70 -4.12 -2.14
N LEU A 188 -7.25 -4.94 -3.05
CA LEU A 188 -7.98 -6.17 -2.82
C LEU A 188 -7.52 -7.23 -3.81
N VAL A 189 -7.88 -8.48 -3.60
CA VAL A 189 -7.63 -9.54 -4.60
C VAL A 189 -8.33 -9.18 -5.90
N LEU A 190 -7.60 -9.26 -7.01
CA LEU A 190 -8.12 -9.07 -8.36
C LEU A 190 -8.51 -10.44 -8.92
N ASP A 191 -9.73 -10.57 -9.36
CA ASP A 191 -10.17 -11.71 -10.16
C ASP A 191 -9.64 -11.53 -11.59
N GLU A 192 -8.78 -12.42 -12.01
CA GLU A 192 -8.11 -12.36 -13.33
C GLU A 192 -9.08 -12.65 -14.49
N GLU A 193 -10.18 -13.36 -14.24
CA GLU A 193 -11.17 -13.70 -15.28
C GLU A 193 -12.10 -12.53 -15.56
N THR A 194 -12.54 -11.84 -14.52
CA THR A 194 -13.49 -10.73 -14.63
C THR A 194 -12.80 -9.36 -14.69
N GLY A 195 -11.58 -9.26 -14.16
CA GLY A 195 -10.86 -8.00 -13.97
C GLY A 195 -11.42 -7.14 -12.83
N GLU A 196 -12.29 -7.71 -11.97
CA GLU A 196 -12.90 -7.02 -10.84
C GLU A 196 -12.15 -7.32 -9.53
N TYR A 197 -12.22 -6.38 -8.59
CA TYR A 197 -11.63 -6.56 -7.26
C TYR A 197 -12.64 -7.21 -6.31
N ASP A 198 -12.21 -8.28 -5.62
CA ASP A 198 -13.03 -9.06 -4.70
C ASP A 198 -12.60 -8.89 -3.24
N ALA A 199 -13.43 -8.17 -2.48
CA ALA A 199 -13.23 -7.99 -1.05
C ALA A 199 -13.44 -9.28 -0.25
N ALA A 200 -14.34 -10.16 -0.69
CA ALA A 200 -14.64 -11.42 -0.01
C ALA A 200 -13.50 -12.44 -0.22
N ALA A 201 -12.90 -12.46 -1.42
CA ALA A 201 -11.74 -13.28 -1.71
C ALA A 201 -10.44 -12.75 -1.08
N THR A 202 -10.43 -11.50 -0.56
CA THR A 202 -9.28 -10.92 0.12
C THR A 202 -9.19 -11.44 1.55
N PRO A 203 -8.17 -12.29 1.89
CA PRO A 203 -8.05 -12.86 3.22
C PRO A 203 -7.82 -11.79 4.28
N SER A 204 -8.30 -12.05 5.50
CA SER A 204 -8.14 -11.17 6.66
C SER A 204 -7.24 -11.81 7.71
N TYR A 205 -6.41 -11.00 8.37
CA TYR A 205 -5.56 -11.43 9.48
C TYR A 205 -5.43 -10.35 10.54
N GLY A 206 -5.30 -10.80 11.80
CA GLY A 206 -5.02 -9.93 12.92
C GLY A 206 -6.26 -9.36 13.60
N THR A 207 -6.03 -8.41 14.49
CA THR A 207 -7.07 -7.81 15.35
C THR A 207 -6.99 -6.29 15.43
N ASP A 208 -5.93 -5.69 14.88
CA ASP A 208 -5.77 -4.24 14.90
C ASP A 208 -6.76 -3.60 13.91
N THR A 209 -7.47 -2.56 14.36
CA THR A 209 -8.43 -1.85 13.51
C THR A 209 -7.89 -0.48 13.06
N LEU A 210 -8.25 -0.05 11.85
CA LEU A 210 -7.93 1.28 11.36
C LEU A 210 -8.55 2.36 12.26
N LYS A 211 -9.73 2.10 12.82
CA LYS A 211 -10.40 3.02 13.76
C LYS A 211 -9.56 3.30 15.00
N ASP A 212 -9.00 2.27 15.61
CA ASP A 212 -8.16 2.43 16.80
C ASP A 212 -6.82 3.08 16.47
N PHE A 213 -6.29 2.79 15.27
CA PHE A 213 -5.11 3.46 14.78
C PHE A 213 -5.34 4.96 14.55
N PHE A 214 -6.46 5.37 13.93
CA PHE A 214 -6.81 6.78 13.75
C PHE A 214 -7.00 7.49 15.09
N LYS A 215 -7.67 6.87 16.07
CA LYS A 215 -7.78 7.40 17.45
C LYS A 215 -6.40 7.62 18.06
N LYS A 216 -5.50 6.64 17.93
CA LYS A 216 -4.15 6.78 18.45
C LYS A 216 -3.40 7.94 17.79
N VAL A 217 -3.43 8.02 16.47
CA VAL A 217 -2.75 9.09 15.72
C VAL A 217 -3.33 10.47 16.04
N SER A 218 -4.64 10.58 16.27
CA SER A 218 -5.25 11.86 16.63
C SER A 218 -4.81 12.38 18.01
N VAL A 219 -4.36 11.50 18.91
CA VAL A 219 -3.87 11.89 20.25
C VAL A 219 -2.35 12.03 20.28
N GLU A 220 -1.63 11.06 19.71
CA GLU A 220 -0.17 10.96 19.80
C GLU A 220 0.56 11.61 18.60
N GLY A 221 -0.17 11.91 17.51
CA GLY A 221 0.40 12.33 16.24
C GLY A 221 1.07 11.18 15.50
N LEU A 222 1.64 11.48 14.34
CA LEU A 222 2.43 10.53 13.52
C LEU A 222 3.91 10.46 13.92
N ALA A 223 4.33 11.20 14.94
CA ALA A 223 5.71 11.26 15.38
C ALA A 223 6.25 9.85 15.76
N GLY A 224 7.40 9.48 15.21
CA GLY A 224 7.99 8.15 15.38
C GLY A 224 7.42 7.07 14.47
N GLN A 225 6.46 7.41 13.62
CA GLN A 225 5.95 6.55 12.56
C GLN A 225 6.48 7.05 11.22
N GLU A 226 7.77 6.87 10.99
CA GLU A 226 8.37 7.28 9.72
C GLU A 226 7.68 6.55 8.56
N LEU A 227 7.17 7.36 7.61
CA LEU A 227 6.56 6.85 6.38
C LEU A 227 7.60 6.30 5.40
N GLY A 228 8.86 6.11 5.85
CA GLY A 228 9.99 5.73 5.00
C GLY A 228 10.19 6.75 3.87
N ASP A 229 10.56 6.28 2.68
CA ASP A 229 10.72 7.13 1.49
C ASP A 229 9.42 7.80 1.01
N GLN A 230 8.28 7.51 1.65
CA GLN A 230 6.98 8.14 1.36
C GLN A 230 6.74 9.43 2.17
N ALA A 231 7.68 9.89 2.95
CA ALA A 231 7.60 11.16 3.71
C ALA A 231 7.65 12.42 2.81
N VAL A 232 6.99 12.41 1.66
CA VAL A 232 7.00 13.49 0.66
C VAL A 232 6.24 14.73 1.13
N PHE A 233 5.44 14.63 2.19
CA PHE A 233 4.70 15.75 2.78
C PHE A 233 5.39 16.40 3.97
N LYS A 234 6.60 15.98 4.36
CA LYS A 234 7.37 16.72 5.37
C LYS A 234 7.95 17.98 4.72
N LYS A 235 7.40 19.17 5.06
CA LYS A 235 8.11 20.42 4.87
C LYS A 235 9.49 20.27 5.52
N LYS A 236 10.55 20.49 4.74
CA LYS A 236 11.87 20.81 5.30
C LYS A 236 11.71 22.15 5.99
N ASP A 237 11.82 22.15 7.32
CA ASP A 237 12.07 23.35 8.11
C ASP A 237 13.45 23.90 7.76
#